data_13053708902693ff1b665c8ab5cf35a9
#
_entry.id   13053708902693ff1b665c8ab5cf35a9
#
_cell.length_a   1.000
_cell.length_b   1.000
_cell.length_c   1.000
_cell.angle_alpha   90.00
_cell.angle_beta   90.00
_cell.angle_gamma   90.00
#
_symmetry.space_group_name_H-M   'P 1'
#
loop_
_entity.id
_entity.type
_entity.pdbx_description
1 polymer ?
#
loop_
_entity_poly.entity_id
_entity_poly.type
_entity_poly.pdbx_seq_one_letter_code
_entity_poly.pdbx_strand_id
1 'polypeptide(L)' 'MRTFKEIALEIREKWENVSPHAKPYLDAMACIDSSDKNAKYHYDSAAFIVAYFLSNAIGFKGDDAIRIKAELKSMIQ' A
#
# COMPACT_ATOMS: atom_id res chain seq x y z
N MET A 1 1.40 -3.52 -15.07
CA MET A 1 1.21 -3.63 -13.62
C MET A 1 1.41 -2.26 -12.99
N ARG A 2 0.52 -1.87 -12.10
CA ARG A 2 0.64 -0.56 -11.43
C ARG A 2 1.82 -0.55 -10.47
N THR A 3 2.42 0.62 -10.29
CA THR A 3 3.46 0.80 -9.27
C THR A 3 2.82 0.95 -7.89
N PHE A 4 3.58 0.72 -6.84
CA PHE A 4 3.10 0.94 -5.48
C PHE A 4 2.71 2.40 -5.28
N LYS A 5 3.41 3.33 -5.91
CA LYS A 5 3.05 4.75 -5.88
C LYS A 5 1.65 4.99 -6.45
N GLU A 6 1.34 4.42 -7.61
CA GLU A 6 0.03 4.59 -8.23
C GLU A 6 -1.09 4.04 -7.34
N ILE A 7 -0.83 2.86 -6.74
CA ILE A 7 -1.81 2.25 -5.84
C ILE A 7 -2.00 3.10 -4.59
N ALA A 8 -0.91 3.61 -4.02
CA ALA A 8 -0.99 4.47 -2.84
C ALA A 8 -1.80 5.74 -3.10
N LEU A 9 -1.65 6.33 -4.28
CA LEU A 9 -2.43 7.51 -4.65
C LEU A 9 -3.92 7.20 -4.74
N GLU A 10 -4.29 6.04 -5.27
CA GLU A 10 -5.69 5.63 -5.30
C GLU A 10 -6.21 5.38 -3.89
N ILE A 11 -5.42 4.75 -3.02
CA ILE A 11 -5.83 4.53 -1.62
C ILE A 11 -6.13 5.87 -0.93
N ARG A 12 -5.29 6.88 -1.11
CA ARG A 12 -5.51 8.21 -0.53
C ARG A 12 -6.81 8.83 -1.03
N GLU A 13 -7.15 8.58 -2.28
CA GLU A 13 -8.37 9.09 -2.88
C GLU A 13 -9.61 8.39 -2.33
N LYS A 14 -9.53 7.09 -2.08
CA LYS A 14 -10.66 6.25 -1.69
C LYS A 14 -10.83 6.12 -0.18
N TRP A 15 -9.77 6.27 0.58
CA TRP A 15 -9.79 6.15 2.03
C TRP A 15 -9.66 7.52 2.67
N GLU A 16 -10.79 8.13 3.00
CA GLU A 16 -10.84 9.51 3.51
C GLU A 16 -10.10 9.69 4.84
N ASN A 17 -10.28 8.74 5.74
CA ASN A 17 -9.75 8.85 7.10
C ASN A 17 -8.69 7.77 7.34
N VAL A 18 -7.56 7.91 6.66
CA VAL A 18 -6.43 6.99 6.82
C VAL A 18 -6.03 6.93 8.29
N SER A 19 -6.00 5.71 8.86
CA SER A 19 -5.64 5.55 10.24
C SER A 19 -4.18 5.97 10.49
N PRO A 20 -3.87 6.53 11.68
CA PRO A 20 -2.49 6.93 11.99
C PRO A 20 -1.51 5.76 11.93
N HIS A 21 -1.98 4.54 12.19
CA HIS A 21 -1.13 3.36 12.15
C HIS A 21 -0.77 2.93 10.73
N ALA A 22 -1.67 3.19 9.76
CA ALA A 22 -1.42 2.85 8.36
C ALA A 22 -0.67 3.95 7.61
N LYS A 23 -0.81 5.20 8.06
CA LYS A 23 -0.30 6.36 7.32
C LYS A 23 1.18 6.31 7.00
N PRO A 24 2.09 5.96 7.92
CA PRO A 24 3.52 5.90 7.60
C PRO A 24 3.83 4.94 6.44
N TYR A 25 3.14 3.81 6.42
CA TYR A 25 3.35 2.80 5.38
C TYR A 25 2.75 3.23 4.05
N LEU A 26 1.61 3.90 4.09
CA LEU A 26 1.00 4.48 2.89
C LEU A 26 1.90 5.56 2.29
N ASP A 27 2.45 6.42 3.12
CA ASP A 27 3.37 7.48 2.68
C ASP A 27 4.64 6.87 2.07
N ALA A 28 5.16 5.79 2.66
CA ALA A 28 6.31 5.08 2.11
C ALA A 28 5.99 4.47 0.75
N MET A 29 4.83 3.82 0.60
CA MET A 29 4.39 3.25 -0.67
C MET A 29 4.31 4.32 -1.76
N ALA A 30 3.85 5.51 -1.40
CA ALA A 30 3.72 6.63 -2.35
C ALA A 30 5.07 7.08 -2.89
N CYS A 31 6.16 6.70 -2.25
CA CYS A 31 7.52 7.03 -2.69
C CYS A 31 8.16 5.92 -3.52
N ILE A 32 7.46 4.79 -3.72
CA ILE A 32 8.01 3.64 -4.45
C ILE A 32 7.40 3.60 -5.86
N ASP A 33 8.10 4.23 -6.80
CA ASP A 33 7.67 4.28 -8.20
C ASP A 33 8.13 3.01 -8.94
N SER A 34 7.68 1.87 -8.43
CA SER A 34 8.03 0.55 -8.95
C SER A 34 6.93 -0.44 -8.59
N SER A 35 6.82 -1.51 -9.37
CA SER A 35 5.93 -2.64 -9.05
C SER A 35 6.71 -3.83 -8.47
N ASP A 36 8.02 -3.68 -8.30
CA ASP A 36 8.89 -4.75 -7.81
C ASP A 36 8.80 -4.82 -6.27
N LYS A 37 8.39 -6.00 -5.77
CA LYS A 37 8.30 -6.22 -4.32
C LYS A 37 9.63 -6.07 -3.59
N ASN A 38 10.74 -6.18 -4.31
CA ASN A 38 12.08 -6.04 -3.75
C ASN A 38 12.62 -4.62 -3.83
N ALA A 39 11.85 -3.69 -4.42
CA ALA A 39 12.26 -2.29 -4.45
C ALA A 39 12.40 -1.76 -3.01
N LYS A 40 13.38 -0.92 -2.79
CA LYS A 40 13.67 -0.41 -1.44
C LYS A 40 13.16 1.01 -1.25
N TYR A 41 12.65 1.28 -0.07
CA TYR A 41 12.43 2.63 0.45
C TYR A 41 13.26 2.71 1.72
N HIS A 42 14.38 3.44 1.66
CA HIS A 42 15.40 3.40 2.71
C HIS A 42 15.91 1.97 2.87
N TYR A 43 15.71 1.34 4.02
CA TYR A 43 16.20 -0.02 4.30
C TYR A 43 15.14 -1.10 4.10
N ASP A 44 13.86 -0.68 3.91
CA ASP A 44 12.74 -1.63 3.85
C ASP A 44 12.35 -1.95 2.42
N SER A 45 12.04 -3.20 2.14
CA SER A 45 11.50 -3.59 0.85
C SER A 45 10.03 -3.18 0.71
N ALA A 46 9.58 -3.02 -0.52
CA ALA A 46 8.16 -2.76 -0.80
C ALA A 46 7.28 -3.86 -0.20
N ALA A 47 7.71 -5.12 -0.30
CA ALA A 47 6.95 -6.24 0.28
C ALA A 47 6.75 -6.06 1.79
N PHE A 48 7.79 -5.65 2.50
CA PHE A 48 7.72 -5.41 3.94
C PHE A 48 6.74 -4.27 4.26
N ILE A 49 6.91 -3.14 3.57
CA ILE A 49 6.06 -1.95 3.77
C ILE A 49 4.60 -2.26 3.50
N VAL A 50 4.31 -2.95 2.40
CA VAL A 50 2.95 -3.32 2.02
C VAL A 50 2.33 -4.28 3.04
N ALA A 51 3.11 -5.26 3.51
CA ALA A 51 2.61 -6.20 4.53
C ALA A 51 2.19 -5.46 5.80
N TYR A 52 2.99 -4.49 6.25
CA TYR A 52 2.64 -3.69 7.41
C TYR A 52 1.47 -2.76 7.14
N PHE A 53 1.38 -2.19 5.94
CA PHE A 53 0.22 -1.41 5.55
C PHE A 53 -1.05 -2.25 5.66
N LEU A 54 -1.04 -3.45 5.07
CA LEU A 54 -2.22 -4.33 5.07
C LEU A 54 -2.64 -4.71 6.49
N SER A 55 -1.68 -4.93 7.38
CA SER A 55 -1.96 -5.25 8.79
C SER A 55 -2.64 -4.09 9.53
N ASN A 56 -2.44 -2.88 9.07
CA ASN A 56 -2.96 -1.67 9.73
C ASN A 56 -4.09 -1.00 8.94
N ALA A 57 -4.57 -1.63 7.87
CA ALA A 57 -5.58 -1.06 6.99
C ALA A 57 -6.97 -1.65 7.24
N ILE A 58 -7.26 -2.07 8.46
CA ILE A 58 -8.54 -2.68 8.83
C ILE A 58 -9.70 -1.71 8.58
N GLY A 59 -9.49 -0.42 8.82
CA GLY A 59 -10.51 0.61 8.59
C GLY A 59 -10.75 0.95 7.12
N PHE A 60 -9.91 0.49 6.22
CA PHE A 60 -10.10 0.66 4.78
C PHE A 60 -11.01 -0.46 4.28
N LYS A 61 -12.27 -0.12 4.01
CA LYS A 61 -13.33 -1.09 3.71
C LYS A 61 -14.08 -0.73 2.44
N GLY A 62 -14.86 -1.69 1.94
CA GLY A 62 -15.68 -1.53 0.75
C GLY A 62 -15.08 -2.21 -0.46
N ASP A 63 -15.77 -2.11 -1.60
CA ASP A 63 -15.37 -2.82 -2.81
C ASP A 63 -14.00 -2.41 -3.35
N ASP A 64 -13.73 -1.12 -3.33
CA ASP A 64 -12.40 -0.63 -3.76
C ASP A 64 -11.31 -1.14 -2.84
N ALA A 65 -11.56 -1.17 -1.53
CA ALA A 65 -10.59 -1.66 -0.56
C ALA A 65 -10.29 -3.15 -0.78
N ILE A 66 -11.34 -3.95 -1.02
CA ILE A 66 -11.18 -5.38 -1.27
C ILE A 66 -10.33 -5.60 -2.51
N ARG A 67 -10.63 -4.90 -3.59
CA ARG A 67 -9.90 -4.99 -4.86
C ARG A 67 -8.44 -4.58 -4.68
N ILE A 68 -8.19 -3.43 -4.06
CA ILE A 68 -6.84 -2.90 -3.88
C ILE A 68 -6.01 -3.80 -2.97
N LYS A 69 -6.59 -4.27 -1.87
CA LYS A 69 -5.89 -5.18 -0.94
C LYS A 69 -5.51 -6.48 -1.64
N ALA A 70 -6.40 -7.02 -2.48
CA ALA A 70 -6.11 -8.23 -3.24
C ALA A 70 -4.96 -7.98 -4.24
N GLU A 71 -4.98 -6.84 -4.90
CA GLU A 71 -3.91 -6.46 -5.83
C GLU A 71 -2.57 -6.38 -5.10
N LEU A 72 -2.52 -5.68 -3.97
CA LEU A 72 -1.29 -5.56 -3.18
C LEU A 72 -0.77 -6.91 -2.72
N LYS A 73 -1.66 -7.78 -2.24
CA LYS A 73 -1.26 -9.12 -1.80
C LYS A 73 -0.63 -9.92 -2.94
N SER A 74 -1.18 -9.81 -4.15
CA SER A 74 -0.65 -10.52 -5.31
C SER A 74 0.75 -10.01 -5.68
N MET A 75 1.03 -8.73 -5.46
CA MET A 75 2.30 -8.11 -5.82
C MET A 75 3.45 -8.48 -4.88
N ILE A 76 3.14 -8.86 -3.64
CA ILE A 76 4.16 -9.15 -2.63
C ILE A 76 4.34 -10.65 -2.35
N GLN A 77 3.64 -11.48 -3.07
CA GLN A 77 3.79 -12.92 -2.95
C GLN A 77 5.08 -13.44 -3.57
#